data_c81a3ee145842c2adf41adae087625d7
#
_entry.id   c81a3ee145842c2adf41adae087625d7
#
_cell.length_a   1.000
_cell.length_b   1.000
_cell.length_c   1.000
_cell.angle_alpha   90.00
_cell.angle_beta   90.00
_cell.angle_gamma   90.00
#
_symmetry.space_group_name_H-M   'P 1'
#
loop_
_entity.id
_entity.type
_entity.pdbx_description
1 polymer ?
#
loop_
_entity_poly.entity_id
_entity_poly.type
_entity_poly.pdbx_seq_one_letter_code
_entity_poly.pdbx_strand_id
1 'polypeptide(L)'
;MSLIGAALFFLMATVESLPLFLVGSIGAMSCSTGAIPLLTQIYRDNYPADKRGHYFSRTVWFRVIGAGVFSFIAGYVLTRTGADAQEGLGHYRWLLVIFGGAFLASWWFLKHFPSRPLESDMGSHPFRTLRFAKTDKLFRHALICWMLMGFGNLMMIPIRIEYLTNPVYGLQKTDLTIAILTLVIPNVFRLLLNPLWGWLFDRINFFLLRSVLNLFFAVGILVFFSSESLTGMIVGQIFFGIAHAGGDIAWGMWVTKLAPANRVADYMSVHTFFTGVRGVLAPLIGFGVLASGLTIGSLSYISAGMIILSAALLIPTIRQTWKQIRRDEN
;
A
#
# COMPACT_ATOMS: atom_id res chain seq x y z
N MET A 1 14.62 -12.01 8.30
CA MET A 1 14.22 -10.62 8.04
C MET A 1 13.80 -9.89 9.32
N SER A 2 12.78 -10.34 10.06
CA SER A 2 12.33 -9.63 11.27
C SER A 2 13.43 -9.46 12.34
N LEU A 3 14.27 -10.46 12.60
CA LEU A 3 15.42 -10.33 13.51
C LEU A 3 16.44 -9.30 13.04
N ILE A 4 16.72 -9.25 11.74
CA ILE A 4 17.65 -8.26 11.17
C ILE A 4 17.05 -6.86 11.34
N GLY A 5 15.76 -6.68 11.04
CA GLY A 5 15.07 -5.41 11.25
C GLY A 5 15.09 -4.97 12.72
N ALA A 6 14.86 -5.89 13.66
CA ALA A 6 14.97 -5.62 15.09
C ALA A 6 16.37 -5.17 15.49
N ALA A 7 17.41 -5.89 15.04
CA ALA A 7 18.80 -5.55 15.33
C ALA A 7 19.18 -4.16 14.80
N LEU A 8 18.73 -3.80 13.59
CA LEU A 8 18.96 -2.49 13.00
C LEU A 8 18.30 -1.38 13.81
N PHE A 9 17.05 -1.57 14.26
CA PHE A 9 16.38 -0.57 15.09
C PHE A 9 17.05 -0.39 16.45
N PHE A 10 17.46 -1.47 17.11
CA PHE A 10 18.21 -1.37 18.37
C PHE A 10 19.58 -0.72 18.16
N LEU A 11 20.29 -1.03 17.07
CA LEU A 11 21.57 -0.39 16.75
C LEU A 11 21.39 1.11 16.53
N MET A 12 20.38 1.55 15.80
CA MET A 12 20.06 2.97 15.61
C MET A 12 19.68 3.66 16.91
N ALA A 13 19.08 2.96 17.88
CA ALA A 13 18.73 3.50 19.18
C ALA A 13 19.95 3.74 20.10
N THR A 14 21.03 2.98 19.89
CA THR A 14 22.23 3.05 20.75
C THR A 14 23.32 3.99 20.24
N VAL A 15 23.38 4.25 18.93
CA VAL A 15 24.45 5.04 18.30
C VAL A 15 23.89 6.29 17.64
N GLU A 16 24.40 7.46 18.04
CA GLU A 16 24.04 8.76 17.44
C GLU A 16 24.84 8.98 16.15
N SER A 17 24.34 8.47 15.03
CA SER A 17 24.99 8.64 13.74
C SER A 17 23.93 8.78 12.65
N LEU A 18 23.89 9.93 11.97
CA LEU A 18 22.98 10.14 10.84
C LEU A 18 23.17 9.13 9.71
N PRO A 19 24.40 8.80 9.26
CA PRO A 19 24.59 7.75 8.28
C PRO A 19 24.05 6.39 8.72
N LEU A 20 24.27 6.00 9.98
CA LEU A 20 23.75 4.77 10.55
C LEU A 20 22.22 4.77 10.59
N PHE A 21 21.61 5.89 10.99
CA PHE A 21 20.14 6.03 10.98
C PHE A 21 19.57 5.88 9.59
N LEU A 22 20.16 6.51 8.57
CA LEU A 22 19.69 6.40 7.17
C LEU A 22 19.84 4.96 6.64
N VAL A 23 21.02 4.37 6.76
CA VAL A 23 21.29 3.00 6.28
C VAL A 23 20.47 1.99 7.07
N GLY A 24 20.38 2.14 8.40
CA GLY A 24 19.60 1.27 9.26
C GLY A 24 18.10 1.34 8.95
N SER A 25 17.55 2.53 8.71
CA SER A 25 16.15 2.71 8.32
C SER A 25 15.85 2.08 6.96
N ILE A 26 16.70 2.29 5.95
CA ILE A 26 16.58 1.64 4.64
C ILE A 26 16.63 0.12 4.80
N GLY A 27 17.58 -0.40 5.58
CA GLY A 27 17.71 -1.83 5.85
C GLY A 27 16.49 -2.43 6.54
N ALA A 28 16.00 -1.79 7.59
CA ALA A 28 14.82 -2.24 8.34
C ALA A 28 13.56 -2.21 7.47
N MET A 29 13.34 -1.16 6.68
CA MET A 29 12.23 -1.06 5.73
C MET A 29 12.34 -2.12 4.62
N SER A 30 13.55 -2.40 4.14
CA SER A 30 13.82 -3.46 3.16
C SER A 30 13.49 -4.83 3.73
N CYS A 31 13.82 -5.10 5.00
CA CYS A 31 13.44 -6.33 5.70
C CYS A 31 11.92 -6.49 5.80
N SER A 32 11.20 -5.42 6.13
CA SER A 32 9.75 -5.40 6.20
C SER A 32 9.10 -5.68 4.84
N THR A 33 9.57 -4.98 3.81
CA THR A 33 9.05 -5.12 2.45
C THR A 33 9.36 -6.49 1.85
N GLY A 34 10.58 -7.01 2.09
CA GLY A 34 10.99 -8.33 1.65
C GLY A 34 10.23 -9.49 2.34
N ALA A 35 9.60 -9.24 3.49
CA ALA A 35 8.75 -10.23 4.15
C ALA A 35 7.36 -10.37 3.49
N ILE A 36 6.90 -9.39 2.72
CA ILE A 36 5.55 -9.37 2.13
C ILE A 36 5.26 -10.62 1.28
N PRO A 37 6.13 -11.04 0.34
CA PRO A 37 5.87 -12.23 -0.46
C PRO A 37 5.70 -13.50 0.38
N LEU A 38 6.53 -13.65 1.41
CA LEU A 38 6.48 -14.80 2.32
C LEU A 38 5.20 -14.79 3.17
N LEU A 39 4.82 -13.63 3.69
CA LEU A 39 3.56 -13.46 4.43
C LEU A 39 2.35 -13.76 3.55
N THR A 40 2.36 -13.35 2.27
CA THR A 40 1.28 -13.64 1.34
C THR A 40 1.14 -15.15 1.09
N GLN A 41 2.25 -15.88 1.02
CA GLN A 41 2.22 -17.36 0.95
C GLN A 41 1.65 -17.96 2.24
N ILE A 42 2.08 -17.50 3.42
CA ILE A 42 1.56 -17.95 4.71
C ILE A 42 0.03 -17.72 4.80
N TYR A 43 -0.45 -16.55 4.40
CA TYR A 43 -1.90 -16.28 4.37
C TYR A 43 -2.62 -17.19 3.38
N ARG A 44 -2.02 -17.45 2.23
CA ARG A 44 -2.55 -18.39 1.22
C ARG A 44 -2.71 -19.80 1.78
N ASP A 45 -1.74 -20.28 2.56
CA ASP A 45 -1.71 -21.64 3.08
C ASP A 45 -2.61 -21.83 4.30
N ASN A 46 -2.80 -20.78 5.11
CA ASN A 46 -3.54 -20.83 6.37
C ASN A 46 -4.99 -20.32 6.30
N TYR A 47 -5.31 -19.48 5.29
CA TYR A 47 -6.68 -18.96 5.15
C TYR A 47 -7.46 -19.78 4.13
N PRO A 48 -8.70 -20.25 4.47
CA PRO A 48 -9.59 -20.93 3.54
C PRO A 48 -9.82 -20.08 2.27
N ALA A 49 -9.92 -20.73 1.12
CA ALA A 49 -10.00 -20.05 -0.18
C ALA A 49 -11.20 -19.10 -0.30
N ASP A 50 -12.33 -19.48 0.30
CA ASP A 50 -13.60 -18.76 0.32
C ASP A 50 -13.69 -17.64 1.37
N LYS A 51 -12.69 -17.51 2.26
CA LYS A 51 -12.66 -16.55 3.38
C LYS A 51 -11.34 -15.77 3.51
N ARG A 52 -10.48 -15.82 2.51
CA ARG A 52 -9.16 -15.16 2.54
C ARG A 52 -9.27 -13.66 2.72
N GLY A 53 -10.13 -13.02 1.95
CA GLY A 53 -10.36 -11.59 2.05
C GLY A 53 -10.93 -11.20 3.41
N HIS A 54 -11.88 -11.99 3.92
CA HIS A 54 -12.47 -11.78 5.24
C HIS A 54 -11.42 -11.83 6.36
N TYR A 55 -10.58 -12.87 6.41
CA TYR A 55 -9.53 -12.97 7.43
C TYR A 55 -8.43 -11.91 7.25
N PHE A 56 -8.03 -11.65 6.00
CA PHE A 56 -7.03 -10.65 5.73
C PHE A 56 -7.51 -9.22 6.07
N SER A 57 -8.79 -8.93 5.88
CA SER A 57 -9.37 -7.64 6.27
C SER A 57 -9.23 -7.38 7.77
N ARG A 58 -9.39 -8.40 8.62
CA ARG A 58 -9.14 -8.27 10.07
C ARG A 58 -7.68 -7.91 10.36
N THR A 59 -6.74 -8.52 9.67
CA THR A 59 -5.31 -8.19 9.81
C THR A 59 -5.04 -6.74 9.44
N VAL A 60 -5.63 -6.26 8.34
CA VAL A 60 -5.54 -4.85 7.93
C VAL A 60 -6.18 -3.93 8.96
N TRP A 61 -7.33 -4.30 9.49
CA TRP A 61 -8.07 -3.54 10.49
C TRP A 61 -7.23 -3.32 11.76
N PHE A 62 -6.67 -4.41 12.33
CA PHE A 62 -5.76 -4.30 13.49
C PHE A 62 -4.50 -3.48 13.19
N ARG A 63 -3.95 -3.61 11.99
CA ARG A 63 -2.78 -2.82 11.56
C ARG A 63 -3.08 -1.32 11.52
N VAL A 64 -4.23 -0.93 10.98
CA VAL A 64 -4.61 0.49 10.86
C VAL A 64 -4.92 1.09 12.24
N ILE A 65 -5.66 0.37 13.09
CA ILE A 65 -5.93 0.80 14.47
C ILE A 65 -4.63 0.89 15.27
N GLY A 66 -3.79 -0.14 15.21
CA GLY A 66 -2.51 -0.17 15.93
C GLY A 66 -1.60 0.98 15.52
N ALA A 67 -1.51 1.27 14.21
CA ALA A 67 -0.76 2.42 13.71
C ALA A 67 -1.34 3.75 14.20
N GLY A 68 -2.67 3.91 14.21
CA GLY A 68 -3.35 5.12 14.69
C GLY A 68 -3.12 5.35 16.19
N VAL A 69 -3.33 4.32 17.00
CA VAL A 69 -3.11 4.37 18.46
C VAL A 69 -1.64 4.67 18.78
N PHE A 70 -0.72 3.97 18.12
CA PHE A 70 0.71 4.20 18.32
C PHE A 70 1.11 5.63 17.92
N SER A 71 0.64 6.13 16.77
CA SER A 71 0.93 7.50 16.31
C SER A 71 0.40 8.56 17.29
N PHE A 72 -0.80 8.33 17.84
CA PHE A 72 -1.38 9.22 18.85
C PHE A 72 -0.54 9.25 20.15
N ILE A 73 -0.18 8.07 20.68
CA ILE A 73 0.63 7.95 21.89
C ILE A 73 2.02 8.55 21.65
N ALA A 74 2.68 8.22 20.56
CA ALA A 74 3.99 8.74 20.20
C ALA A 74 3.98 10.27 20.06
N GLY A 75 2.99 10.81 19.36
CA GLY A 75 2.80 12.25 19.22
C GLY A 75 2.56 12.95 20.57
N TYR A 76 1.69 12.37 21.40
CA TYR A 76 1.42 12.90 22.74
C TYR A 76 2.67 12.93 23.63
N VAL A 77 3.42 11.82 23.66
CA VAL A 77 4.67 11.73 24.45
C VAL A 77 5.70 12.75 23.95
N LEU A 78 5.96 12.79 22.64
CA LEU A 78 6.93 13.72 22.06
C LEU A 78 6.57 15.18 22.31
N THR A 79 5.28 15.54 22.26
CA THR A 79 4.82 16.91 22.53
C THR A 79 4.97 17.29 24.01
N ARG A 80 4.77 16.33 24.91
CA ARG A 80 4.84 16.61 26.37
C ARG A 80 6.26 16.62 26.92
N THR A 81 7.18 15.87 26.30
CA THR A 81 8.55 15.67 26.80
C THR A 81 9.60 16.50 26.09
N GLY A 82 9.30 17.16 24.99
CA GLY A 82 10.29 17.88 24.19
C GLY A 82 9.78 19.20 23.65
N ALA A 83 9.74 20.24 24.51
CA ALA A 83 9.56 21.60 24.02
C ALA A 83 10.83 22.14 23.35
N ASP A 84 12.04 21.63 23.72
CA ASP A 84 13.32 22.05 23.18
C ASP A 84 13.88 21.02 22.18
N ALA A 85 14.32 21.50 21.00
CA ALA A 85 14.78 20.65 19.89
C ALA A 85 15.96 19.72 20.29
N GLN A 86 16.76 20.06 21.30
CA GLN A 86 17.85 19.21 21.79
C GLN A 86 17.37 18.06 22.68
N GLU A 87 16.36 18.26 23.50
CA GLU A 87 15.77 17.19 24.32
C GLU A 87 14.88 16.25 23.48
N GLY A 88 14.20 16.78 22.46
CA GLY A 88 13.39 15.98 21.52
C GLY A 88 14.18 14.91 20.77
N LEU A 89 15.47 15.15 20.50
CA LEU A 89 16.37 14.16 19.89
C LEU A 89 16.62 12.94 20.79
N GLY A 90 16.57 13.07 22.11
CA GLY A 90 16.70 11.93 23.03
C GLY A 90 15.49 10.99 23.01
N HIS A 91 14.30 11.53 22.76
CA HIS A 91 13.05 10.78 22.87
C HIS A 91 12.72 9.92 21.62
N TYR A 92 13.25 10.26 20.42
CA TYR A 92 13.05 9.41 19.24
C TYR A 92 13.71 8.02 19.40
N ARG A 93 14.74 7.89 20.25
CA ARG A 93 15.38 6.60 20.53
C ARG A 93 14.41 5.58 21.13
N TRP A 94 13.52 6.03 22.02
CA TRP A 94 12.48 5.15 22.56
C TRP A 94 11.56 4.63 21.49
N LEU A 95 11.24 5.43 20.47
CA LEU A 95 10.47 4.96 19.33
C LEU A 95 11.21 3.87 18.56
N LEU A 96 12.53 4.03 18.36
CA LEU A 96 13.36 3.01 17.72
C LEU A 96 13.40 1.70 18.54
N VAL A 97 13.51 1.82 19.88
CA VAL A 97 13.44 0.63 20.77
C VAL A 97 12.08 -0.06 20.65
N ILE A 98 10.98 0.70 20.64
CA ILE A 98 9.63 0.14 20.45
C ILE A 98 9.50 -0.54 19.08
N PHE A 99 9.99 0.06 17.99
CA PHE A 99 10.02 -0.57 16.68
C PHE A 99 10.87 -1.86 16.66
N GLY A 100 12.05 -1.83 17.29
CA GLY A 100 12.88 -3.02 17.46
C GLY A 100 12.15 -4.12 18.21
N GLY A 101 11.48 -3.79 19.31
CA GLY A 101 10.64 -4.72 20.08
C GLY A 101 9.47 -5.28 19.28
N ALA A 102 8.81 -4.45 18.46
CA ALA A 102 7.72 -4.90 17.58
C ALA A 102 8.22 -5.88 16.51
N PHE A 103 9.39 -5.63 15.92
CA PHE A 103 10.02 -6.56 14.98
C PHE A 103 10.43 -7.89 15.65
N LEU A 104 10.90 -7.84 16.90
CA LEU A 104 11.23 -9.03 17.68
C LEU A 104 9.97 -9.84 18.00
N ALA A 105 8.91 -9.18 18.44
CA ALA A 105 7.61 -9.81 18.66
C ALA A 105 7.07 -10.44 17.37
N SER A 106 7.16 -9.73 16.23
CA SER A 106 6.79 -10.26 14.92
C SER A 106 7.57 -11.55 14.59
N TRP A 107 8.89 -11.55 14.82
CA TRP A 107 9.69 -12.77 14.64
C TRP A 107 9.21 -13.93 15.53
N TRP A 108 8.94 -13.65 16.82
CA TRP A 108 8.48 -14.65 17.76
C TRP A 108 7.17 -15.30 17.31
N PHE A 109 6.18 -14.49 16.92
CA PHE A 109 4.89 -15.01 16.45
C PHE A 109 5.03 -15.76 15.12
N LEU A 110 5.76 -15.22 14.17
CA LEU A 110 5.96 -15.84 12.86
C LEU A 110 6.70 -17.18 12.94
N LYS A 111 7.62 -17.34 13.89
CA LYS A 111 8.33 -18.62 14.13
C LYS A 111 7.37 -19.77 14.46
N HIS A 112 6.24 -19.48 15.10
CA HIS A 112 5.26 -20.48 15.50
C HIS A 112 4.11 -20.63 14.51
N PHE A 113 4.13 -19.87 13.42
CA PHE A 113 3.07 -19.96 12.42
C PHE A 113 3.26 -21.18 11.53
N PRO A 114 2.21 -22.00 11.27
CA PRO A 114 2.33 -23.12 10.36
C PRO A 114 2.71 -22.63 8.95
N SER A 115 3.81 -23.12 8.44
CA SER A 115 4.28 -22.80 7.09
C SER A 115 4.80 -24.04 6.38
N ARG A 116 4.57 -24.12 5.08
CA ARG A 116 5.14 -25.16 4.24
C ARG A 116 6.49 -24.70 3.68
N PRO A 117 7.46 -25.61 3.51
CA PRO A 117 8.68 -25.27 2.81
C PRO A 117 8.37 -24.76 1.41
N LEU A 118 9.05 -23.69 0.99
CA LEU A 118 8.94 -23.21 -0.39
C LEU A 118 9.64 -24.20 -1.30
N GLU A 119 9.01 -24.56 -2.40
CA GLU A 119 9.66 -25.35 -3.46
C GLU A 119 10.75 -24.51 -4.11
N SER A 120 12.00 -24.94 -3.98
CA SER A 120 13.18 -24.19 -4.47
C SER A 120 13.78 -24.78 -5.76
N ASP A 121 12.94 -25.12 -6.74
CA ASP A 121 13.42 -25.60 -8.05
C ASP A 121 14.08 -24.48 -8.90
N MET A 122 14.14 -23.26 -8.40
CA MET A 122 14.52 -22.06 -9.13
C MET A 122 15.95 -21.57 -8.87
N GLY A 123 16.67 -22.16 -7.92
CA GLY A 123 17.99 -21.65 -7.49
C GLY A 123 17.91 -20.28 -6.80
N SER A 124 19.07 -19.75 -6.36
CA SER A 124 19.16 -18.59 -5.45
C SER A 124 19.10 -17.20 -6.13
N HIS A 125 18.94 -17.11 -7.45
CA HIS A 125 19.01 -15.80 -8.12
C HIS A 125 17.76 -14.96 -7.91
N PRO A 126 17.83 -13.76 -7.26
CA PRO A 126 16.67 -12.98 -6.81
C PRO A 126 15.77 -12.48 -7.96
N PHE A 127 16.33 -12.27 -9.17
CA PHE A 127 15.57 -11.80 -10.33
C PHE A 127 14.93 -12.92 -11.17
N ARG A 128 15.12 -14.17 -10.79
CA ARG A 128 14.62 -15.32 -11.57
C ARG A 128 13.09 -15.38 -11.59
N THR A 129 12.44 -14.89 -10.55
CA THR A 129 10.98 -14.80 -10.46
C THR A 129 10.38 -13.83 -11.49
N LEU A 130 11.13 -12.85 -11.99
CA LEU A 130 10.68 -11.91 -13.03
C LEU A 130 10.26 -12.63 -14.32
N ARG A 131 10.71 -13.86 -14.55
CA ARG A 131 10.25 -14.68 -15.68
C ARG A 131 8.74 -14.87 -15.72
N PHE A 132 8.08 -14.93 -14.55
CA PHE A 132 6.61 -15.09 -14.50
C PHE A 132 5.85 -13.92 -15.15
N ALA A 133 6.41 -12.71 -15.10
CA ALA A 133 5.86 -11.58 -15.86
C ALA A 133 5.97 -11.78 -17.38
N LYS A 134 6.87 -12.65 -17.88
CA LYS A 134 7.00 -12.96 -19.30
C LYS A 134 6.20 -14.20 -19.72
N THR A 135 6.17 -15.22 -18.90
CA THR A 135 5.60 -16.53 -19.24
C THR A 135 4.10 -16.62 -18.97
N ASP A 136 3.60 -16.00 -17.89
CA ASP A 136 2.18 -16.02 -17.57
C ASP A 136 1.49 -14.77 -18.13
N LYS A 137 0.67 -14.99 -19.19
CA LYS A 137 -0.02 -13.91 -19.89
C LYS A 137 -1.07 -13.21 -19.03
N LEU A 138 -1.80 -13.95 -18.20
CA LEU A 138 -2.85 -13.39 -17.36
C LEU A 138 -2.24 -12.56 -16.21
N PHE A 139 -1.21 -13.10 -15.57
CA PHE A 139 -0.47 -12.40 -14.54
C PHE A 139 0.19 -11.13 -15.08
N ARG A 140 0.86 -11.21 -16.24
CA ARG A 140 1.44 -10.04 -16.90
C ARG A 140 0.42 -8.95 -17.19
N HIS A 141 -0.74 -9.32 -17.74
CA HIS A 141 -1.81 -8.37 -18.03
C HIS A 141 -2.32 -7.69 -16.74
N ALA A 142 -2.61 -8.46 -15.71
CA ALA A 142 -2.99 -7.93 -14.41
C ALA A 142 -1.91 -7.02 -13.82
N LEU A 143 -0.63 -7.42 -13.92
CA LEU A 143 0.51 -6.64 -13.42
C LEU A 143 0.64 -5.29 -14.15
N ILE A 144 0.47 -5.25 -15.47
CA ILE A 144 0.47 -4.00 -16.25
C ILE A 144 -0.65 -3.08 -15.77
N CYS A 145 -1.86 -3.60 -15.58
CA CYS A 145 -2.97 -2.81 -15.05
C CYS A 145 -2.66 -2.27 -13.63
N TRP A 146 -2.04 -3.10 -12.78
CA TRP A 146 -1.58 -2.67 -11.46
C TRP A 146 -0.53 -1.56 -11.54
N MET A 147 0.42 -1.66 -12.48
CA MET A 147 1.46 -0.64 -12.66
C MET A 147 0.84 0.67 -13.11
N LEU A 148 -0.02 0.63 -14.11
CA LEU A 148 -0.67 1.82 -14.68
C LEU A 148 -1.50 2.57 -13.63
N MET A 149 -2.39 1.85 -12.92
CA MET A 149 -3.18 2.43 -11.82
C MET A 149 -2.30 2.97 -10.70
N GLY A 150 -1.32 2.18 -10.29
CA GLY A 150 -0.47 2.57 -9.18
C GLY A 150 0.46 3.73 -9.51
N PHE A 151 0.87 3.87 -10.74
CA PHE A 151 1.65 5.01 -11.22
C PHE A 151 0.82 6.29 -11.11
N GLY A 152 -0.39 6.31 -11.69
CA GLY A 152 -1.31 7.45 -11.58
C GLY A 152 -1.57 7.82 -10.11
N ASN A 153 -1.91 6.84 -9.26
CA ASN A 153 -2.19 7.11 -7.85
C ASN A 153 -0.98 7.67 -7.10
N LEU A 154 0.21 7.06 -7.28
CA LEU A 154 1.42 7.45 -6.53
C LEU A 154 1.99 8.80 -6.96
N MET A 155 1.77 9.24 -8.20
CA MET A 155 2.09 10.62 -8.59
C MET A 155 1.34 11.65 -7.73
N MET A 156 0.07 11.40 -7.42
CA MET A 156 -0.81 12.36 -6.76
C MET A 156 -0.71 12.35 -5.22
N ILE A 157 -0.15 11.28 -4.62
CA ILE A 157 -0.07 11.18 -3.14
C ILE A 157 0.73 12.31 -2.51
N PRO A 158 2.00 12.57 -2.87
CA PRO A 158 2.76 13.68 -2.28
C PRO A 158 2.22 15.05 -2.72
N ILE A 159 1.70 15.15 -3.95
CA ILE A 159 1.15 16.39 -4.50
C ILE A 159 -0.09 16.87 -3.74
N ARG A 160 -0.81 15.98 -3.04
CA ARG A 160 -1.90 16.41 -2.15
C ARG A 160 -1.45 17.35 -1.04
N ILE A 161 -0.32 17.05 -0.42
CA ILE A 161 0.25 17.91 0.63
C ILE A 161 0.67 19.25 -0.01
N GLU A 162 1.42 19.18 -1.09
CA GLU A 162 1.85 20.35 -1.86
C GLU A 162 0.67 21.26 -2.23
N TYR A 163 -0.42 20.68 -2.76
CA TYR A 163 -1.63 21.41 -3.14
C TYR A 163 -2.27 22.16 -1.96
N LEU A 164 -2.27 21.56 -0.76
CA LEU A 164 -2.88 22.12 0.43
C LEU A 164 -2.01 23.17 1.13
N THR A 165 -0.68 23.08 1.01
CA THR A 165 0.28 23.90 1.78
C THR A 165 0.89 25.04 0.97
N ASN A 166 1.19 24.81 -0.30
CA ASN A 166 1.93 25.79 -1.08
C ASN A 166 1.07 27.03 -1.44
N PRO A 167 1.52 28.25 -1.08
CA PRO A 167 0.83 29.51 -1.35
C PRO A 167 0.44 29.73 -2.82
N VAL A 168 1.20 29.16 -3.76
CA VAL A 168 0.96 29.28 -5.21
C VAL A 168 -0.43 28.77 -5.60
N TYR A 169 -1.00 27.82 -4.85
CA TYR A 169 -2.33 27.27 -5.13
C TYR A 169 -3.46 27.97 -4.36
N GLY A 170 -3.13 28.96 -3.52
CA GLY A 170 -4.12 29.80 -2.82
C GLY A 170 -4.88 29.13 -1.68
N LEU A 171 -4.61 27.85 -1.36
CA LEU A 171 -5.39 27.09 -0.38
C LEU A 171 -4.90 27.28 1.05
N GLN A 172 -3.59 27.29 1.29
CA GLN A 172 -2.90 27.53 2.57
C GLN A 172 -3.65 26.97 3.80
N LYS A 173 -4.00 25.65 3.76
CA LYS A 173 -4.76 25.05 4.85
C LYS A 173 -3.89 24.88 6.09
N THR A 174 -4.51 24.97 7.26
CA THR A 174 -3.83 24.71 8.53
C THR A 174 -3.39 23.24 8.65
N ASP A 175 -2.34 22.97 9.43
CA ASP A 175 -1.82 21.61 9.65
C ASP A 175 -2.90 20.64 10.15
N LEU A 176 -3.81 21.13 11.02
CA LEU A 176 -4.95 20.34 11.49
C LEU A 176 -5.89 19.96 10.34
N THR A 177 -6.22 20.90 9.45
CA THR A 177 -7.06 20.65 8.28
C THR A 177 -6.40 19.65 7.34
N ILE A 178 -5.09 19.79 7.11
CA ILE A 178 -4.32 18.86 6.29
C ILE A 178 -4.34 17.45 6.89
N ALA A 179 -4.09 17.33 8.20
CA ALA A 179 -4.14 16.04 8.90
C ALA A 179 -5.55 15.41 8.83
N ILE A 180 -6.61 16.19 9.02
CA ILE A 180 -7.98 15.70 8.91
C ILE A 180 -8.25 15.19 7.49
N LEU A 181 -7.92 15.97 6.47
CA LEU A 181 -8.16 15.61 5.07
C LEU A 181 -7.34 14.39 4.63
N THR A 182 -6.04 14.37 4.94
CA THR A 182 -5.12 13.40 4.34
C THR A 182 -4.95 12.11 5.16
N LEU A 183 -5.23 12.16 6.46
CA LEU A 183 -5.06 11.02 7.38
C LEU A 183 -6.39 10.57 7.99
N VAL A 184 -7.14 11.47 8.64
CA VAL A 184 -8.30 11.06 9.44
C VAL A 184 -9.41 10.55 8.54
N ILE A 185 -9.90 11.36 7.59
CA ILE A 185 -11.02 10.99 6.72
C ILE A 185 -10.75 9.68 5.97
N PRO A 186 -9.64 9.53 5.21
CA PRO A 186 -9.40 8.29 4.50
C PRO A 186 -9.31 7.07 5.40
N ASN A 187 -8.66 7.18 6.58
CA ASN A 187 -8.51 6.05 7.49
C ASN A 187 -9.82 5.66 8.18
N VAL A 188 -10.72 6.61 8.49
CA VAL A 188 -12.05 6.30 9.01
C VAL A 188 -12.83 5.45 8.00
N PHE A 189 -12.93 5.89 6.74
CA PHE A 189 -13.61 5.12 5.70
C PHE A 189 -12.92 3.79 5.38
N ARG A 190 -11.59 3.76 5.47
CA ARG A 190 -10.79 2.54 5.33
C ARG A 190 -11.14 1.53 6.42
N LEU A 191 -11.23 1.94 7.68
CA LEU A 191 -11.60 1.06 8.79
C LEU A 191 -13.04 0.56 8.66
N LEU A 192 -13.99 1.45 8.35
CA LEU A 192 -15.40 1.10 8.26
C LEU A 192 -15.69 0.12 7.12
N LEU A 193 -15.04 0.29 5.97
CA LEU A 193 -15.38 -0.46 4.75
C LEU A 193 -14.43 -1.63 4.47
N ASN A 194 -13.31 -1.76 5.18
CA ASN A 194 -12.38 -2.86 4.98
C ASN A 194 -13.04 -4.26 5.15
N PRO A 195 -13.90 -4.52 6.17
CA PRO A 195 -14.59 -5.81 6.29
C PRO A 195 -15.53 -6.09 5.11
N LEU A 196 -16.23 -5.07 4.59
CA LEU A 196 -17.10 -5.19 3.43
C LEU A 196 -16.30 -5.59 2.18
N TRP A 197 -15.17 -4.91 1.93
CA TRP A 197 -14.30 -5.24 0.80
C TRP A 197 -13.63 -6.61 0.93
N GLY A 198 -13.34 -7.07 2.16
CA GLY A 198 -12.87 -8.42 2.42
C GLY A 198 -13.89 -9.48 2.01
N TRP A 199 -15.15 -9.26 2.38
CA TRP A 199 -16.26 -10.11 1.99
C TRP A 199 -16.52 -10.10 0.46
N LEU A 200 -16.46 -8.93 -0.18
CA LEU A 200 -16.58 -8.80 -1.62
C LEU A 200 -15.42 -9.49 -2.36
N PHE A 201 -14.19 -9.35 -1.86
CA PHE A 201 -13.01 -10.01 -2.44
C PHE A 201 -13.17 -11.52 -2.53
N ASP A 202 -13.82 -12.14 -1.55
CA ASP A 202 -14.04 -13.58 -1.55
C ASP A 202 -15.13 -14.01 -2.54
N ARG A 203 -16.13 -13.17 -2.80
CA ARG A 203 -17.37 -13.53 -3.52
C ARG A 203 -17.46 -13.07 -4.96
N ILE A 204 -16.84 -11.96 -5.31
CA ILE A 204 -16.93 -11.43 -6.66
C ILE A 204 -15.65 -11.67 -7.46
N ASN A 205 -15.76 -11.57 -8.78
CA ASN A 205 -14.60 -11.65 -9.65
C ASN A 205 -13.56 -10.59 -9.29
N PHE A 206 -12.31 -11.00 -9.10
CA PHE A 206 -11.22 -10.10 -8.70
C PHE A 206 -11.03 -8.93 -9.68
N PHE A 207 -11.12 -9.17 -10.98
CA PHE A 207 -10.90 -8.11 -11.98
C PHE A 207 -12.04 -7.09 -11.97
N LEU A 208 -13.28 -7.52 -11.69
CA LEU A 208 -14.42 -6.62 -11.48
C LEU A 208 -14.20 -5.77 -10.22
N LEU A 209 -13.89 -6.41 -9.08
CA LEU A 209 -13.58 -5.71 -7.84
C LEU A 209 -12.48 -4.68 -8.05
N ARG A 210 -11.41 -5.05 -8.75
CA ARG A 210 -10.31 -4.16 -9.03
C ARG A 210 -10.71 -2.97 -9.90
N SER A 211 -11.53 -3.19 -10.93
CA SER A 211 -12.03 -2.11 -11.80
C SER A 211 -12.88 -1.11 -11.02
N VAL A 212 -13.76 -1.60 -10.13
CA VAL A 212 -14.57 -0.73 -9.26
C VAL A 212 -13.68 0.10 -8.33
N LEU A 213 -12.68 -0.51 -7.71
CA LEU A 213 -11.71 0.22 -6.86
C LEU A 213 -10.94 1.28 -7.64
N ASN A 214 -10.55 0.98 -8.87
CA ASN A 214 -9.88 1.95 -9.74
C ASN A 214 -10.77 3.17 -10.02
N LEU A 215 -12.08 2.97 -10.26
CA LEU A 215 -13.01 4.08 -10.45
C LEU A 215 -13.13 4.95 -9.20
N PHE A 216 -13.19 4.35 -8.00
CA PHE A 216 -13.18 5.12 -6.74
C PHE A 216 -11.89 5.94 -6.58
N PHE A 217 -10.72 5.39 -6.92
CA PHE A 217 -9.47 6.14 -6.91
C PHE A 217 -9.49 7.30 -7.89
N ALA A 218 -9.94 7.07 -9.13
CA ALA A 218 -10.01 8.12 -10.16
C ALA A 218 -10.95 9.25 -9.75
N VAL A 219 -12.16 8.92 -9.28
CA VAL A 219 -13.13 9.90 -8.79
C VAL A 219 -12.56 10.68 -7.60
N GLY A 220 -11.93 9.98 -6.63
CA GLY A 220 -11.31 10.63 -5.47
C GLY A 220 -10.25 11.66 -5.86
N ILE A 221 -9.38 11.32 -6.82
CA ILE A 221 -8.37 12.23 -7.34
C ILE A 221 -9.03 13.43 -8.05
N LEU A 222 -9.94 13.17 -8.98
CA LEU A 222 -10.59 14.25 -9.73
C LEU A 222 -11.33 15.20 -8.81
N VAL A 223 -12.18 14.70 -7.92
CA VAL A 223 -12.98 15.55 -7.02
C VAL A 223 -12.10 16.36 -6.07
N PHE A 224 -11.02 15.75 -5.55
CA PHE A 224 -10.11 16.44 -4.63
C PHE A 224 -9.37 17.61 -5.32
N PHE A 225 -8.78 17.38 -6.49
CA PHE A 225 -7.95 18.36 -7.16
C PHE A 225 -8.72 19.34 -8.07
N SER A 226 -10.00 19.06 -8.33
CA SER A 226 -10.89 20.00 -9.05
C SER A 226 -11.65 20.92 -8.11
N SER A 227 -11.50 20.77 -6.79
CA SER A 227 -12.26 21.55 -5.81
C SER A 227 -11.36 22.45 -4.98
N GLU A 228 -11.72 23.72 -4.92
CA GLU A 228 -11.13 24.70 -3.99
C GLU A 228 -11.90 24.74 -2.64
N SER A 229 -13.10 24.13 -2.59
CA SER A 229 -13.92 24.08 -1.39
C SER A 229 -13.50 22.94 -0.46
N LEU A 230 -13.60 23.20 0.85
CA LEU A 230 -13.33 22.16 1.86
C LEU A 230 -14.26 20.95 1.70
N THR A 231 -15.53 21.18 1.36
CA THR A 231 -16.52 20.12 1.14
C THR A 231 -16.11 19.21 -0.03
N GLY A 232 -15.69 19.75 -1.16
CA GLY A 232 -15.24 18.94 -2.28
C GLY A 232 -13.97 18.15 -1.96
N MET A 233 -13.03 18.75 -1.23
CA MET A 233 -11.85 18.02 -0.74
C MET A 233 -12.22 16.87 0.18
N ILE A 234 -13.17 17.07 1.12
CA ILE A 234 -13.69 16.02 2.00
C ILE A 234 -14.29 14.88 1.17
N VAL A 235 -15.15 15.19 0.20
CA VAL A 235 -15.77 14.18 -0.68
C VAL A 235 -14.70 13.41 -1.45
N GLY A 236 -13.70 14.09 -2.01
CA GLY A 236 -12.57 13.43 -2.67
C GLY A 236 -11.83 12.45 -1.76
N GLN A 237 -11.59 12.83 -0.50
CA GLN A 237 -10.91 11.98 0.48
C GLN A 237 -11.79 10.81 0.97
N ILE A 238 -13.11 10.97 0.99
CA ILE A 238 -14.05 9.86 1.25
C ILE A 238 -13.91 8.80 0.15
N PHE A 239 -13.99 9.20 -1.13
CA PHE A 239 -13.79 8.26 -2.25
C PHE A 239 -12.42 7.58 -2.18
N PHE A 240 -11.39 8.32 -1.79
CA PHE A 240 -10.05 7.79 -1.61
C PHE A 240 -9.98 6.76 -0.48
N GLY A 241 -10.64 7.04 0.65
CA GLY A 241 -10.76 6.11 1.78
C GLY A 241 -11.49 4.81 1.42
N ILE A 242 -12.60 4.92 0.67
CA ILE A 242 -13.35 3.78 0.13
C ILE A 242 -12.44 2.92 -0.76
N ALA A 243 -11.71 3.55 -1.68
CA ALA A 243 -10.78 2.88 -2.59
C ALA A 243 -9.62 2.20 -1.84
N HIS A 244 -9.05 2.86 -0.82
CA HIS A 244 -8.00 2.29 0.00
C HIS A 244 -8.46 1.10 0.83
N ALA A 245 -9.68 1.12 1.36
CA ALA A 245 -10.24 0.01 2.12
C ALA A 245 -10.22 -1.31 1.33
N GLY A 246 -10.66 -1.28 0.08
CA GLY A 246 -10.61 -2.44 -0.82
C GLY A 246 -9.22 -2.65 -1.43
N GLY A 247 -8.50 -1.55 -1.66
CA GLY A 247 -7.15 -1.54 -2.21
C GLY A 247 -6.15 -2.33 -1.38
N ASP A 248 -6.22 -2.25 -0.06
CA ASP A 248 -5.36 -3.02 0.86
C ASP A 248 -5.52 -4.53 0.67
N ILE A 249 -6.77 -4.99 0.61
CA ILE A 249 -7.08 -6.41 0.46
C ILE A 249 -6.69 -6.87 -0.94
N ALA A 250 -7.11 -6.12 -1.95
CA ALA A 250 -6.77 -6.42 -3.32
C ALA A 250 -5.25 -6.47 -3.51
N TRP A 251 -4.49 -5.49 -2.97
CA TRP A 251 -3.03 -5.46 -3.10
C TRP A 251 -2.34 -6.64 -2.40
N GLY A 252 -2.78 -6.97 -1.19
CA GLY A 252 -2.16 -8.03 -0.40
C GLY A 252 -2.50 -9.45 -0.87
N MET A 253 -3.69 -9.64 -1.50
CA MET A 253 -4.25 -10.96 -1.73
C MET A 253 -4.48 -11.33 -3.20
N TRP A 254 -4.39 -10.41 -4.17
CA TRP A 254 -4.74 -10.69 -5.56
C TRP A 254 -3.95 -11.83 -6.20
N VAL A 255 -2.68 -11.93 -5.84
CA VAL A 255 -1.81 -12.98 -6.35
C VAL A 255 -2.32 -14.37 -5.95
N THR A 256 -2.97 -14.49 -4.78
CA THR A 256 -3.55 -15.77 -4.32
C THR A 256 -4.72 -16.26 -5.17
N LYS A 257 -5.30 -15.38 -6.01
CA LYS A 257 -6.37 -15.72 -6.96
C LYS A 257 -5.84 -16.21 -8.30
N LEU A 258 -4.58 -15.90 -8.66
CA LEU A 258 -4.00 -16.18 -9.98
C LEU A 258 -2.84 -17.16 -9.93
N ALA A 259 -1.98 -17.07 -8.92
CA ALA A 259 -0.78 -17.88 -8.85
C ALA A 259 -1.08 -19.33 -8.44
N PRO A 260 -0.31 -20.31 -8.98
CA PRO A 260 -0.29 -21.66 -8.43
C PRO A 260 -0.04 -21.67 -6.92
N ALA A 261 -0.62 -22.64 -6.21
CA ALA A 261 -0.63 -22.68 -4.76
C ALA A 261 0.76 -22.61 -4.12
N ASN A 262 1.73 -23.26 -4.71
CA ASN A 262 3.12 -23.35 -4.25
C ASN A 262 4.04 -22.21 -4.77
N ARG A 263 3.49 -21.26 -5.56
CA ARG A 263 4.23 -20.18 -6.23
C ARG A 263 3.76 -18.77 -5.87
N VAL A 264 2.89 -18.64 -4.88
CA VAL A 264 2.32 -17.33 -4.51
C VAL A 264 3.39 -16.35 -4.06
N ALA A 265 4.39 -16.80 -3.30
CA ALA A 265 5.53 -15.97 -2.90
C ALA A 265 6.32 -15.44 -4.11
N ASP A 266 6.55 -16.28 -5.12
CA ASP A 266 7.29 -15.90 -6.34
C ASP A 266 6.55 -14.81 -7.12
N TYR A 267 5.25 -15.01 -7.36
CA TYR A 267 4.40 -14.02 -8.05
C TYR A 267 4.28 -12.72 -7.26
N MET A 268 4.14 -12.80 -5.93
CA MET A 268 4.09 -11.63 -5.08
C MET A 268 5.43 -10.88 -5.03
N SER A 269 6.56 -11.58 -5.14
CA SER A 269 7.88 -10.95 -5.26
C SER A 269 7.98 -10.08 -6.51
N VAL A 270 7.48 -10.57 -7.65
CA VAL A 270 7.43 -9.79 -8.90
C VAL A 270 6.55 -8.55 -8.71
N HIS A 271 5.37 -8.69 -8.13
CA HIS A 271 4.48 -7.56 -7.86
C HIS A 271 5.14 -6.54 -6.93
N THR A 272 5.77 -7.00 -5.84
CA THR A 272 6.45 -6.13 -4.87
C THR A 272 7.62 -5.39 -5.50
N PHE A 273 8.41 -6.06 -6.35
CA PHE A 273 9.50 -5.44 -7.09
C PHE A 273 9.00 -4.27 -7.97
N PHE A 274 8.01 -4.51 -8.82
CA PHE A 274 7.45 -3.45 -9.66
C PHE A 274 6.73 -2.37 -8.85
N THR A 275 6.13 -2.70 -7.71
CA THR A 275 5.58 -1.71 -6.78
C THR A 275 6.67 -0.79 -6.24
N GLY A 276 7.86 -1.33 -5.92
CA GLY A 276 9.01 -0.52 -5.53
C GLY A 276 9.48 0.42 -6.64
N VAL A 277 9.63 -0.10 -7.86
CA VAL A 277 10.03 0.72 -9.02
C VAL A 277 9.08 1.89 -9.23
N ARG A 278 7.76 1.64 -9.28
CA ARG A 278 6.79 2.74 -9.46
C ARG A 278 6.74 3.66 -8.24
N GLY A 279 7.00 3.14 -7.03
CA GLY A 279 7.04 3.92 -5.78
C GLY A 279 8.11 5.00 -5.80
N VAL A 280 9.23 4.74 -6.47
CA VAL A 280 10.30 5.72 -6.67
C VAL A 280 9.99 6.64 -7.86
N LEU A 281 9.63 6.08 -9.00
CA LEU A 281 9.50 6.84 -10.24
C LEU A 281 8.26 7.73 -10.28
N ALA A 282 7.11 7.29 -9.75
CA ALA A 282 5.86 8.02 -9.89
C ALA A 282 5.87 9.39 -9.19
N PRO A 283 6.31 9.54 -7.93
CA PRO A 283 6.46 10.85 -7.32
C PRO A 283 7.42 11.77 -8.07
N LEU A 284 8.57 11.26 -8.51
CA LEU A 284 9.56 12.02 -9.25
C LEU A 284 8.99 12.55 -10.57
N ILE A 285 8.27 11.70 -11.30
CA ILE A 285 7.62 12.11 -12.56
C ILE A 285 6.49 13.10 -12.26
N GLY A 286 5.70 12.90 -11.20
CA GLY A 286 4.64 13.82 -10.81
C GLY A 286 5.17 15.25 -10.57
N PHE A 287 6.22 15.39 -9.76
CA PHE A 287 6.86 16.69 -9.53
C PHE A 287 7.59 17.21 -10.76
N GLY A 288 8.21 16.35 -11.58
CA GLY A 288 8.84 16.74 -12.84
C GLY A 288 7.85 17.32 -13.83
N VAL A 289 6.65 16.75 -13.92
CA VAL A 289 5.55 17.26 -14.76
C VAL A 289 5.08 18.63 -14.26
N LEU A 290 4.94 18.85 -12.97
CA LEU A 290 4.61 20.16 -12.41
C LEU A 290 5.72 21.19 -12.69
N ALA A 291 6.99 20.78 -12.52
CA ALA A 291 8.13 21.66 -12.82
C ALA A 291 8.23 22.04 -14.29
N SER A 292 7.66 21.26 -15.22
CA SER A 292 7.58 21.60 -16.64
C SER A 292 6.47 22.62 -16.99
N GLY A 293 5.72 23.09 -15.98
CA GLY A 293 4.70 24.12 -16.12
C GLY A 293 3.26 23.61 -16.29
N LEU A 294 3.03 22.27 -16.20
CA LEU A 294 1.67 21.75 -16.16
C LEU A 294 1.01 22.08 -14.81
N THR A 295 -0.30 22.32 -14.83
CA THR A 295 -1.07 22.57 -13.60
C THR A 295 -1.36 21.28 -12.84
N ILE A 296 -1.60 21.39 -11.53
CA ILE A 296 -2.05 20.23 -10.71
C ILE A 296 -3.36 19.65 -11.27
N GLY A 297 -4.28 20.48 -11.75
CA GLY A 297 -5.50 20.03 -12.42
C GLY A 297 -5.20 19.15 -13.63
N SER A 298 -4.32 19.59 -14.52
CA SER A 298 -3.91 18.79 -15.69
C SER A 298 -3.26 17.48 -15.29
N LEU A 299 -2.41 17.49 -14.28
CA LEU A 299 -1.78 16.27 -13.76
C LEU A 299 -2.81 15.32 -13.12
N SER A 300 -3.84 15.85 -12.44
CA SER A 300 -4.92 15.04 -11.89
C SER A 300 -5.74 14.34 -12.98
N TYR A 301 -6.00 15.00 -14.11
CA TYR A 301 -6.66 14.38 -15.28
C TYR A 301 -5.79 13.29 -15.91
N ILE A 302 -4.48 13.50 -16.05
CA ILE A 302 -3.55 12.48 -16.54
C ILE A 302 -3.57 11.27 -15.62
N SER A 303 -3.44 11.48 -14.31
CA SER A 303 -3.47 10.44 -13.28
C SER A 303 -4.78 9.66 -13.33
N ALA A 304 -5.92 10.33 -13.30
CA ALA A 304 -7.24 9.68 -13.37
C ALA A 304 -7.41 8.94 -14.70
N GLY A 305 -6.96 9.51 -15.82
CA GLY A 305 -6.96 8.85 -17.13
C GLY A 305 -6.17 7.54 -17.15
N MET A 306 -4.98 7.51 -16.55
CA MET A 306 -4.20 6.26 -16.37
C MET A 306 -4.96 5.23 -15.54
N ILE A 307 -5.61 5.65 -14.46
CA ILE A 307 -6.38 4.76 -13.58
C ILE A 307 -7.62 4.20 -14.30
N ILE A 308 -8.35 5.05 -15.04
CA ILE A 308 -9.52 4.65 -15.84
C ILE A 308 -9.08 3.71 -16.97
N LEU A 309 -7.98 4.00 -17.66
CA LEU A 309 -7.41 3.11 -18.67
C LEU A 309 -7.07 1.74 -18.07
N SER A 310 -6.48 1.70 -16.88
CA SER A 310 -6.23 0.46 -16.16
C SER A 310 -7.53 -0.33 -15.91
N ALA A 311 -8.61 0.34 -15.50
CA ALA A 311 -9.91 -0.31 -15.31
C ALA A 311 -10.49 -0.84 -16.64
N ALA A 312 -10.39 -0.06 -17.71
CA ALA A 312 -10.87 -0.44 -19.04
C ALA A 312 -10.13 -1.67 -19.60
N LEU A 313 -8.82 -1.74 -19.41
CA LEU A 313 -8.00 -2.88 -19.83
C LEU A 313 -8.38 -4.19 -19.11
N LEU A 314 -9.01 -4.13 -17.93
CA LEU A 314 -9.48 -5.32 -17.21
C LEU A 314 -10.83 -5.86 -17.75
N ILE A 315 -11.61 -5.08 -18.49
CA ILE A 315 -12.95 -5.47 -18.99
C ILE A 315 -12.93 -6.76 -19.83
N PRO A 316 -12.02 -6.95 -20.80
CA PRO A 316 -11.96 -8.20 -21.56
C PRO A 316 -11.75 -9.44 -20.69
N THR A 317 -10.88 -9.33 -19.67
CA THR A 317 -10.59 -10.41 -18.71
C THR A 317 -11.81 -10.73 -17.86
N ILE A 318 -12.56 -9.72 -17.41
CA ILE A 318 -13.83 -9.92 -16.70
C ILE A 318 -14.80 -10.74 -17.57
N ARG A 319 -14.98 -10.35 -18.84
CA ARG A 319 -15.87 -11.04 -19.79
C ARG A 319 -15.46 -12.49 -20.05
N GLN A 320 -14.16 -12.76 -20.17
CA GLN A 320 -13.64 -14.12 -20.39
C GLN A 320 -13.92 -15.02 -19.17
N THR A 321 -13.66 -14.53 -17.96
CA THR A 321 -13.91 -15.28 -16.73
C THR A 321 -15.40 -15.61 -16.55
N TRP A 322 -16.31 -14.67 -16.87
CA TRP A 322 -17.76 -14.91 -16.82
C TRP A 322 -18.22 -15.96 -17.82
N LYS A 323 -17.64 -15.98 -19.03
CA LYS A 323 -17.96 -17.01 -20.05
C LYS A 323 -17.49 -18.40 -19.60
N GLN A 324 -16.36 -18.48 -18.90
CA GLN A 324 -15.82 -19.74 -18.41
C GLN A 324 -16.69 -20.32 -17.29
N ILE A 325 -17.08 -19.51 -16.30
CA ILE A 325 -18.00 -19.93 -15.23
C ILE A 325 -19.31 -20.48 -15.79
N ARG A 326 -19.94 -19.79 -16.76
CA ARG A 326 -21.20 -20.27 -17.40
C ARG A 326 -21.04 -21.55 -18.20
N ARG A 327 -19.84 -21.86 -18.69
CA ARG A 327 -19.58 -23.14 -19.41
C ARG A 327 -19.41 -24.31 -18.45
N ASP A 328 -18.89 -24.04 -17.26
CA ASP A 328 -18.67 -25.06 -16.22
C ASP A 328 -19.96 -25.36 -15.45
N GLU A 329 -20.99 -24.49 -15.53
CA GLU A 329 -22.31 -24.67 -14.91
C GLU A 329 -23.34 -25.39 -15.87
N ASN A 330 -23.04 -25.45 -17.17
CA ASN A 330 -23.85 -26.16 -18.18
C ASN A 330 -23.20 -27.49 -18.59
#